data_61e8cee2ae95447a513f8106890c4d69
#
_entry.id   61e8cee2ae95447a513f8106890c4d69
#
_cell.length_a   1.000
_cell.length_b   1.000
_cell.length_c   1.000
_cell.angle_alpha   90.00
_cell.angle_beta   90.00
_cell.angle_gamma   90.00
#
_symmetry.space_group_name_H-M   'P 1'
#
loop_
_entity.id
_entity.type
_entity.pdbx_description
1 polymer ?
#
loop_
_entity_poly.entity_id
_entity_poly.type
_entity_poly.pdbx_seq_one_letter_code
_entity_poly.pdbx_strand_id
1 'polypeptide(L)'
;MGRSTSQFICQQCNYQNARWFGKCPECGSWNTAVETLSQRNSKHEIRNTKQITNTKPVKLTEITNTQTNRALTGISELDRVLGGGIVPGQVILIAGEPGIGKSTLLLQVADQVNIELKKVGNKEENGQSTVLYVSGEESAGQIAIRAQRLGIKNGNIQLMESTDIDSIVDTIEIPNSKFQMPNAVIVDSIQTMQTGDLSGMAGSVGQVRECAYRLVKLAKSTGISVFIVGHVTKEGTIAGPSVLMHIVDTVLWFEGDKTLSVRLLRAVKNRFGPTDEVGIFSMGDVGLLSEDHPERFFLSEIKKSVPGSVISCVMNGTRPLMVEIQSLIIPSKLAMPRRVAQGIDSKKLELLLAVMSRRCGLSIYESDVYVSVMGGINIKNDPSIDLAVCLSLASGYFNKPIDRKTVVFGEVGLLGEVRGVVLQDKRLKEAKRLGFRDFVTSERFDFLQKGIKEIFST
;
A
#
# COMPACT_ATOMS: atom_id res chain seq x y z
N MET A 1 -18.41 40.33 -8.49
CA MET A 1 -19.05 39.07 -8.92
C MET A 1 -19.31 39.14 -10.42
N GLY A 2 -18.45 38.59 -11.24
CA GLY A 2 -18.57 38.58 -12.70
C GLY A 2 -19.10 37.21 -13.16
N ARG A 3 -20.29 37.18 -13.76
CA ARG A 3 -20.89 35.98 -14.32
C ARG A 3 -20.03 35.46 -15.46
N SER A 4 -19.63 34.20 -15.41
CA SER A 4 -19.08 33.47 -16.55
C SER A 4 -20.20 33.25 -17.55
N THR A 5 -20.05 33.73 -18.76
CA THR A 5 -20.98 33.46 -19.85
C THR A 5 -20.50 32.25 -20.63
N SER A 6 -21.22 31.13 -20.49
CA SER A 6 -21.01 29.95 -21.35
C SER A 6 -21.48 30.26 -22.77
N GLN A 7 -20.76 29.78 -23.77
CA GLN A 7 -21.14 29.81 -25.18
C GLN A 7 -21.30 28.42 -25.74
N PHE A 8 -22.26 28.21 -26.63
CA PHE A 8 -22.47 26.94 -27.31
C PHE A 8 -21.96 27.02 -28.74
N ILE A 9 -21.09 26.10 -29.14
CA ILE A 9 -20.48 26.06 -30.47
C ILE A 9 -20.96 24.82 -31.22
N CYS A 10 -21.41 25.02 -32.45
CA CYS A 10 -21.75 23.92 -33.35
C CYS A 10 -20.50 23.20 -33.83
N GLN A 11 -20.41 21.90 -33.62
CA GLN A 11 -19.23 21.08 -34.00
C GLN A 11 -19.07 20.94 -35.53
N GLN A 12 -20.11 21.21 -36.32
CA GLN A 12 -20.02 21.06 -37.78
C GLN A 12 -19.68 22.36 -38.52
N CYS A 13 -20.14 23.52 -38.04
CA CYS A 13 -19.95 24.78 -38.77
C CYS A 13 -19.33 25.89 -37.91
N ASN A 14 -18.98 25.61 -36.66
CA ASN A 14 -18.44 26.57 -35.69
C ASN A 14 -19.32 27.76 -35.37
N TYR A 15 -20.64 27.72 -35.69
CA TYR A 15 -21.58 28.73 -35.27
C TYR A 15 -21.62 28.81 -33.73
N GLN A 16 -21.59 30.05 -33.21
CA GLN A 16 -21.53 30.32 -31.77
C GLN A 16 -22.80 31.02 -31.29
N ASN A 17 -23.35 30.56 -30.16
CA ASN A 17 -24.50 31.19 -29.53
C ASN A 17 -24.36 31.16 -28.00
N ALA A 18 -24.89 32.21 -27.33
CA ALA A 18 -24.92 32.30 -25.87
C ALA A 18 -25.95 31.34 -25.21
N ARG A 19 -26.83 30.73 -25.99
CA ARG A 19 -27.84 29.77 -25.51
C ARG A 19 -27.73 28.48 -26.27
N TRP A 20 -27.99 27.37 -25.58
CA TRP A 20 -28.06 26.07 -26.19
C TRP A 20 -29.10 25.99 -27.31
N PHE A 21 -28.81 25.30 -28.40
CA PHE A 21 -29.69 25.08 -29.52
C PHE A 21 -29.71 23.58 -29.91
N GLY A 22 -30.93 23.05 -30.09
CA GLY A 22 -31.11 21.67 -30.54
C GLY A 22 -30.83 21.47 -32.03
N LYS A 23 -31.10 22.52 -32.85
CA LYS A 23 -30.83 22.56 -34.29
C LYS A 23 -29.97 23.78 -34.58
N CYS A 24 -28.85 23.61 -35.26
CA CYS A 24 -27.98 24.71 -35.61
C CYS A 24 -28.68 25.62 -36.67
N PRO A 25 -28.82 26.94 -36.42
CA PRO A 25 -29.47 27.82 -37.35
C PRO A 25 -28.66 28.05 -38.62
N GLU A 26 -27.35 27.85 -38.60
CA GLU A 26 -26.48 28.08 -39.77
C GLU A 26 -26.44 26.84 -40.70
N CYS A 27 -26.13 25.66 -40.17
CA CYS A 27 -25.93 24.44 -40.97
C CYS A 27 -27.11 23.45 -40.89
N GLY A 28 -28.12 23.72 -40.05
CA GLY A 28 -29.33 22.90 -39.94
C GLY A 28 -29.15 21.57 -39.21
N SER A 29 -27.94 21.25 -38.71
CA SER A 29 -27.64 19.98 -38.03
C SER A 29 -28.23 19.93 -36.64
N TRP A 30 -28.72 18.76 -36.23
CA TRP A 30 -29.28 18.50 -34.90
C TRP A 30 -28.26 18.03 -33.91
N ASN A 31 -28.39 18.43 -32.63
CA ASN A 31 -27.59 17.99 -31.48
C ASN A 31 -26.08 18.18 -31.65
N THR A 32 -25.67 19.27 -32.32
CA THR A 32 -24.27 19.62 -32.59
C THR A 32 -23.72 20.72 -31.68
N ALA A 33 -24.54 21.24 -30.75
CA ALA A 33 -24.15 22.30 -29.82
C ALA A 33 -23.34 21.71 -28.64
N VAL A 34 -22.09 22.14 -28.50
CA VAL A 34 -21.23 21.81 -27.33
C VAL A 34 -21.00 23.09 -26.54
N GLU A 35 -21.19 23.01 -25.23
CA GLU A 35 -20.92 24.11 -24.33
C GLU A 35 -19.39 24.35 -24.23
N THR A 36 -18.99 25.58 -24.51
CA THR A 36 -17.61 26.03 -24.42
C THR A 36 -17.57 27.30 -23.58
N LEU A 37 -16.69 27.33 -22.59
CA LEU A 37 -16.50 28.56 -21.80
C LEU A 37 -15.83 29.62 -22.66
N SER A 38 -16.43 30.83 -22.74
CA SER A 38 -15.81 31.95 -23.44
C SER A 38 -14.50 32.28 -22.71
N GLN A 39 -13.38 32.15 -23.44
CA GLN A 39 -12.10 32.64 -22.97
C GLN A 39 -12.23 34.15 -22.71
N ARG A 40 -12.29 34.55 -21.44
CA ARG A 40 -11.95 35.90 -21.09
C ARG A 40 -10.47 36.11 -21.44
N ASN A 41 -10.23 37.08 -22.31
CA ASN A 41 -8.93 37.68 -22.49
C ASN A 41 -8.45 38.30 -21.15
N SER A 42 -8.00 37.48 -20.23
CA SER A 42 -7.00 37.88 -19.26
C SER A 42 -5.68 37.90 -20.04
N LYS A 43 -5.12 39.08 -20.21
CA LYS A 43 -3.73 39.27 -20.59
C LYS A 43 -2.84 38.72 -19.46
N HIS A 44 -2.92 37.44 -19.17
CA HIS A 44 -1.80 36.69 -18.65
C HIS A 44 -1.00 36.29 -19.86
N GLU A 45 0.08 37.02 -20.08
CA GLU A 45 1.19 36.55 -20.88
C GLU A 45 1.38 35.08 -20.54
N ILE A 46 1.22 34.21 -21.53
CA ILE A 46 1.68 32.83 -21.50
C ILE A 46 3.20 32.94 -21.35
N ARG A 47 3.67 33.12 -20.11
CA ARG A 47 5.06 32.91 -19.78
C ARG A 47 5.33 31.43 -20.05
N ASN A 48 6.18 31.20 -21.02
CA ASN A 48 6.72 29.92 -21.43
C ASN A 48 7.01 29.04 -20.22
N THR A 49 6.02 28.31 -19.75
CA THR A 49 6.28 27.08 -19.00
C THR A 49 7.09 26.20 -19.93
N LYS A 50 8.30 25.89 -19.55
CA LYS A 50 9.11 24.88 -20.24
C LYS A 50 8.26 23.59 -20.26
N GLN A 51 7.49 23.44 -21.33
CA GLN A 51 6.83 22.18 -21.60
C GLN A 51 7.92 21.12 -21.60
N ILE A 52 7.65 19.96 -21.03
CA ILE A 52 8.47 18.76 -21.26
C ILE A 52 8.29 18.40 -22.74
N THR A 53 8.95 19.12 -23.59
CA THR A 53 8.97 18.90 -25.02
C THR A 53 10.39 18.72 -25.44
N ASN A 54 10.98 17.56 -25.10
CA ASN A 54 11.94 16.99 -26.01
C ASN A 54 11.14 16.53 -27.23
N THR A 55 10.80 17.47 -28.08
CA THR A 55 10.12 17.22 -29.36
C THR A 55 11.03 16.46 -30.34
N LYS A 56 12.31 16.32 -30.03
CA LYS A 56 13.27 15.53 -30.82
C LYS A 56 13.45 14.16 -30.15
N PRO A 57 13.28 13.06 -30.92
CA PRO A 57 13.58 11.72 -30.40
C PRO A 57 15.07 11.65 -29.98
N VAL A 58 15.32 11.10 -28.80
CA VAL A 58 16.66 10.88 -28.24
C VAL A 58 16.89 9.38 -28.15
N LYS A 59 18.07 8.90 -28.51
CA LYS A 59 18.41 7.49 -28.38
C LYS A 59 18.50 7.11 -26.90
N LEU A 60 17.93 5.96 -26.55
CA LEU A 60 17.97 5.46 -25.17
C LEU A 60 19.40 5.39 -24.60
N THR A 61 20.39 5.07 -25.45
CA THR A 61 21.81 4.98 -25.10
C THR A 61 22.47 6.33 -24.82
N GLU A 62 21.86 7.43 -25.28
CA GLU A 62 22.35 8.80 -25.07
C GLU A 62 21.82 9.40 -23.76
N ILE A 63 20.83 8.74 -23.14
CA ILE A 63 20.32 9.11 -21.83
C ILE A 63 21.31 8.59 -20.80
N THR A 64 22.24 9.45 -20.40
CA THR A 64 23.16 9.14 -19.31
C THR A 64 22.39 8.85 -18.04
N ASN A 65 22.82 7.82 -17.30
CA ASN A 65 22.20 7.29 -16.08
C ASN A 65 22.25 8.28 -14.87
N THR A 66 22.03 9.57 -15.08
CA THR A 66 21.91 10.57 -14.01
C THR A 66 20.65 10.37 -13.14
N GLN A 67 19.76 9.43 -13.53
CA GLN A 67 18.53 9.13 -12.82
C GLN A 67 18.61 7.93 -11.87
N THR A 68 19.77 7.33 -11.66
CA THR A 68 19.91 6.14 -10.78
C THR A 68 20.05 6.47 -9.30
N ASN A 69 20.25 7.72 -8.93
CA ASN A 69 20.35 8.11 -7.53
C ASN A 69 18.95 8.24 -6.93
N ARG A 70 18.51 7.18 -6.26
CA ARG A 70 17.29 7.22 -5.46
C ARG A 70 17.55 7.98 -4.16
N ALA A 71 16.61 8.83 -3.77
CA ALA A 71 16.61 9.46 -2.46
C ALA A 71 15.97 8.52 -1.44
N LEU A 72 16.65 8.28 -0.33
CA LEU A 72 16.07 7.50 0.76
C LEU A 72 15.03 8.34 1.51
N THR A 73 13.93 7.70 1.91
CA THR A 73 12.93 8.32 2.76
C THR A 73 13.39 8.44 4.21
N GLY A 74 14.45 7.71 4.58
CA GLY A 74 14.90 7.53 5.95
C GLY A 74 14.09 6.49 6.74
N ILE A 75 13.05 5.93 6.14
CA ILE A 75 12.18 4.91 6.74
C ILE A 75 12.42 3.58 5.99
N SER A 76 13.15 2.65 6.59
CA SER A 76 13.66 1.44 5.94
C SER A 76 12.57 0.59 5.28
N GLU A 77 11.44 0.41 5.94
CA GLU A 77 10.32 -0.38 5.43
C GLU A 77 9.59 0.34 4.26
N LEU A 78 9.57 1.67 4.24
CA LEU A 78 9.04 2.43 3.10
C LEU A 78 9.99 2.37 1.90
N ASP A 79 11.30 2.53 2.14
CA ASP A 79 12.33 2.42 1.09
C ASP A 79 12.31 1.04 0.43
N ARG A 80 12.12 -0.02 1.23
CA ARG A 80 11.94 -1.39 0.74
C ARG A 80 10.78 -1.49 -0.25
N VAL A 81 9.60 -1.01 0.12
CA VAL A 81 8.39 -1.07 -0.72
C VAL A 81 8.51 -0.20 -1.96
N LEU A 82 9.24 0.90 -1.90
CA LEU A 82 9.55 1.75 -3.04
C LEU A 82 10.58 1.12 -4.00
N GLY A 83 11.25 0.03 -3.57
CA GLY A 83 12.30 -0.62 -4.35
C GLY A 83 13.66 0.06 -4.22
N GLY A 84 13.96 0.59 -3.03
CA GLY A 84 15.23 1.24 -2.66
C GLY A 84 15.19 2.77 -2.64
N GLY A 85 14.01 3.37 -2.45
CA GLY A 85 13.86 4.82 -2.30
C GLY A 85 13.10 5.50 -3.43
N ILE A 86 13.03 6.82 -3.37
CA ILE A 86 12.27 7.70 -4.27
C ILE A 86 13.08 8.02 -5.52
N VAL A 87 12.43 7.99 -6.68
CA VAL A 87 13.01 8.47 -7.95
C VAL A 87 12.60 9.93 -8.18
N PRO A 88 13.50 10.82 -8.63
CA PRO A 88 13.16 12.21 -8.95
C PRO A 88 11.96 12.33 -9.89
N GLY A 89 11.00 13.20 -9.56
CA GLY A 89 9.76 13.37 -10.32
C GLY A 89 8.77 12.21 -10.21
N GLN A 90 8.93 11.32 -9.23
CA GLN A 90 7.99 10.24 -8.94
C GLN A 90 6.76 10.76 -8.22
N VAL A 91 5.58 10.29 -8.64
CA VAL A 91 4.31 10.55 -7.94
C VAL A 91 3.83 9.28 -7.25
N ILE A 92 3.72 9.37 -5.92
CA ILE A 92 3.42 8.26 -5.02
C ILE A 92 2.07 8.51 -4.35
N LEU A 93 1.10 7.64 -4.60
CA LEU A 93 -0.18 7.64 -3.89
C LEU A 93 -0.11 6.68 -2.70
N ILE A 94 -0.40 7.18 -1.50
CA ILE A 94 -0.60 6.36 -0.30
C ILE A 94 -2.10 6.31 -0.01
N ALA A 95 -2.69 5.14 -0.23
CA ALA A 95 -4.11 4.87 -0.06
C ALA A 95 -4.35 3.98 1.16
N GLY A 96 -5.51 4.09 1.79
CA GLY A 96 -5.90 3.25 2.92
C GLY A 96 -7.04 3.84 3.73
N GLU A 97 -7.55 3.09 4.70
CA GLU A 97 -8.65 3.52 5.57
C GLU A 97 -8.31 4.80 6.36
N PRO A 98 -9.32 5.64 6.69
CA PRO A 98 -9.12 6.76 7.60
C PRO A 98 -8.59 6.31 8.97
N GLY A 99 -7.61 7.07 9.51
CA GLY A 99 -7.02 6.78 10.82
C GLY A 99 -6.00 5.63 10.85
N ILE A 100 -5.60 5.05 9.69
CA ILE A 100 -4.60 3.97 9.63
C ILE A 100 -3.16 4.47 9.90
N GLY A 101 -2.89 5.78 9.74
CA GLY A 101 -1.58 6.37 9.98
C GLY A 101 -0.92 7.00 8.74
N LYS A 102 -1.64 7.20 7.61
CA LYS A 102 -1.08 7.78 6.37
C LYS A 102 -0.41 9.13 6.57
N SER A 103 -1.14 10.07 7.17
CA SER A 103 -0.63 11.43 7.45
C SER A 103 0.52 11.41 8.46
N THR A 104 0.50 10.47 9.42
CA THR A 104 1.60 10.26 10.38
C THR A 104 2.86 9.81 9.64
N LEU A 105 2.74 8.79 8.78
CA LEU A 105 3.86 8.30 7.97
C LEU A 105 4.45 9.42 7.12
N LEU A 106 3.61 10.19 6.43
CA LEU A 106 4.08 11.24 5.54
C LEU A 106 4.71 12.42 6.28
N LEU A 107 4.26 12.71 7.48
CA LEU A 107 4.90 13.73 8.30
C LEU A 107 6.29 13.27 8.79
N GLN A 108 6.46 11.98 9.11
CA GLN A 108 7.76 11.38 9.41
C GLN A 108 8.66 11.33 8.16
N VAL A 109 8.11 11.02 6.98
CA VAL A 109 8.82 11.12 5.70
C VAL A 109 9.31 12.55 5.45
N ALA A 110 8.45 13.55 5.68
CA ALA A 110 8.82 14.96 5.49
C ALA A 110 10.04 15.36 6.32
N ASP A 111 10.12 14.87 7.55
CA ASP A 111 11.25 15.11 8.45
C ASP A 111 12.54 14.44 7.97
N GLN A 112 12.46 13.19 7.56
CA GLN A 112 13.62 12.34 7.25
C GLN A 112 14.12 12.51 5.80
N VAL A 113 13.23 12.60 4.81
CA VAL A 113 13.58 12.85 3.39
C VAL A 113 14.40 14.12 3.26
N ASN A 114 14.05 15.17 3.97
CA ASN A 114 14.78 16.40 3.94
C ASN A 114 16.24 16.24 4.39
N ILE A 115 16.51 15.37 5.36
CA ILE A 115 17.86 15.06 5.86
C ILE A 115 18.64 14.24 4.81
N GLU A 116 18.03 13.21 4.24
CA GLU A 116 18.71 12.31 3.29
C GLU A 116 19.00 12.96 1.94
N LEU A 117 18.14 13.84 1.43
CA LEU A 117 18.39 14.58 0.19
C LEU A 117 19.61 15.51 0.31
N LYS A 118 19.94 16.01 1.49
CA LYS A 118 21.19 16.75 1.73
C LYS A 118 22.45 15.91 1.53
N LYS A 119 22.40 14.61 1.80
CA LYS A 119 23.54 13.69 1.64
C LYS A 119 23.77 13.29 0.18
N VAL A 120 22.70 13.23 -0.64
CA VAL A 120 22.78 12.82 -2.06
C VAL A 120 23.24 13.94 -2.97
N GLY A 121 23.03 15.20 -2.60
CA GLY A 121 23.44 16.36 -3.36
C GLY A 121 24.77 16.93 -2.88
N ASN A 122 25.89 16.62 -3.55
CA ASN A 122 27.21 17.28 -3.39
C ASN A 122 27.21 18.76 -3.83
N LYS A 123 26.14 19.50 -3.58
CA LYS A 123 26.14 20.96 -3.71
C LYS A 123 26.13 21.56 -2.32
N GLU A 124 27.31 21.99 -1.90
CA GLU A 124 27.52 23.02 -0.87
C GLU A 124 26.97 24.38 -1.35
N GLU A 125 25.71 24.42 -1.78
CA GLU A 125 24.99 25.66 -1.85
C GLU A 125 24.19 25.78 -0.55
N ASN A 126 24.34 26.90 0.15
CA ASN A 126 23.72 27.29 1.42
C ASN A 126 22.16 27.31 1.41
N GLY A 127 21.51 26.48 0.59
CA GLY A 127 20.07 26.30 0.51
C GLY A 127 19.62 25.14 1.39
N GLN A 128 18.87 25.42 2.43
CA GLN A 128 18.19 24.39 3.22
C GLN A 128 17.20 23.65 2.34
N SER A 129 17.33 22.31 2.25
CA SER A 129 16.33 21.48 1.57
C SER A 129 14.99 21.60 2.27
N THR A 130 13.92 21.81 1.52
CA THR A 130 12.57 22.03 2.07
C THR A 130 11.58 20.97 1.55
N VAL A 131 10.63 20.61 2.40
CA VAL A 131 9.45 19.82 2.03
C VAL A 131 8.22 20.69 2.19
N LEU A 132 7.42 20.80 1.13
CA LEU A 132 6.13 21.47 1.18
C LEU A 132 5.04 20.47 1.56
N TYR A 133 4.44 20.65 2.73
CA TYR A 133 3.28 19.88 3.18
C TYR A 133 2.01 20.70 2.97
N VAL A 134 1.19 20.27 2.03
CA VAL A 134 -0.09 20.90 1.71
C VAL A 134 -1.21 20.15 2.39
N SER A 135 -1.99 20.84 3.20
CA SER A 135 -3.15 20.29 3.89
C SER A 135 -4.44 20.94 3.41
N GLY A 136 -5.41 20.11 3.06
CA GLY A 136 -6.77 20.54 2.76
C GLY A 136 -7.78 20.15 3.84
N GLU A 137 -7.36 19.42 4.89
CA GLU A 137 -8.25 18.91 5.95
C GLU A 137 -7.91 19.51 7.32
N GLU A 138 -6.63 19.61 7.63
CA GLU A 138 -6.15 20.05 8.93
C GLU A 138 -5.48 21.43 8.85
N SER A 139 -5.67 22.23 9.88
CA SER A 139 -4.95 23.50 10.01
C SER A 139 -3.47 23.29 10.35
N ALA A 140 -2.63 24.29 10.05
CA ALA A 140 -1.21 24.26 10.39
C ALA A 140 -0.98 24.04 11.89
N GLY A 141 -1.85 24.59 12.75
CA GLY A 141 -1.80 24.38 14.20
C GLY A 141 -2.02 22.92 14.60
N GLN A 142 -2.95 22.22 13.96
CA GLN A 142 -3.22 20.80 14.23
C GLN A 142 -2.05 19.92 13.76
N ILE A 143 -1.49 20.23 12.60
CA ILE A 143 -0.29 19.52 12.08
C ILE A 143 0.90 19.77 13.01
N ALA A 144 1.11 21.00 13.50
CA ALA A 144 2.18 21.33 14.43
C ALA A 144 2.08 20.55 15.75
N ILE A 145 0.87 20.40 16.33
CA ILE A 145 0.64 19.58 17.53
C ILE A 145 1.01 18.12 17.24
N ARG A 146 0.64 17.58 16.07
CA ARG A 146 1.01 16.22 15.65
C ARG A 146 2.52 16.09 15.49
N ALA A 147 3.17 17.03 14.81
CA ALA A 147 4.62 17.07 14.63
C ALA A 147 5.36 17.06 15.97
N GLN A 148 4.89 17.88 16.94
CA GLN A 148 5.46 17.92 18.29
C GLN A 148 5.35 16.55 18.99
N ARG A 149 4.19 15.89 18.90
CA ARG A 149 4.00 14.55 19.47
C ARG A 149 4.94 13.50 18.83
N LEU A 150 5.22 13.62 17.54
CA LEU A 150 6.13 12.76 16.80
C LEU A 150 7.62 13.11 17.05
N GLY A 151 7.91 14.15 17.83
CA GLY A 151 9.27 14.59 18.10
C GLY A 151 9.95 15.29 16.92
N ILE A 152 9.18 15.70 15.91
CA ILE A 152 9.68 16.39 14.71
C ILE A 152 10.09 17.81 15.09
N LYS A 153 11.37 18.13 14.87
CA LYS A 153 11.95 19.45 15.17
C LYS A 153 12.52 20.12 13.93
N ASN A 154 12.34 19.52 12.76
CA ASN A 154 12.94 20.00 11.52
C ASN A 154 12.23 21.26 11.03
N GLY A 155 12.94 22.41 11.07
CA GLY A 155 12.43 23.70 10.60
C GLY A 155 12.29 23.83 9.07
N ASN A 156 12.60 22.79 8.32
CA ASN A 156 12.59 22.84 6.85
C ASN A 156 11.27 22.30 6.25
N ILE A 157 10.29 21.93 7.07
CA ILE A 157 8.95 21.57 6.62
C ILE A 157 8.11 22.86 6.55
N GLN A 158 7.70 23.20 5.35
CA GLN A 158 6.80 24.34 5.12
C GLN A 158 5.37 23.84 5.03
N LEU A 159 4.45 24.45 5.76
CA LEU A 159 3.03 24.10 5.75
C LEU A 159 2.26 25.09 4.87
N MET A 160 1.37 24.57 4.03
CA MET A 160 0.45 25.35 3.21
C MET A 160 -0.97 24.81 3.44
N GLU A 161 -1.85 25.68 3.94
CA GLU A 161 -3.29 25.38 4.03
C GLU A 161 -3.96 25.83 2.74
N SER A 162 -4.27 24.88 1.85
CA SER A 162 -4.94 25.19 0.58
C SER A 162 -5.66 23.96 0.05
N THR A 163 -6.83 24.20 -0.53
CA THR A 163 -7.58 23.24 -1.33
C THR A 163 -7.54 23.55 -2.83
N ASP A 164 -6.96 24.70 -3.20
CA ASP A 164 -6.83 25.13 -4.59
C ASP A 164 -5.52 24.62 -5.20
N ILE A 165 -5.65 23.66 -6.10
CA ILE A 165 -4.49 23.03 -6.77
C ILE A 165 -3.71 24.03 -7.64
N ASP A 166 -4.38 25.04 -8.20
CA ASP A 166 -3.76 26.02 -9.07
C ASP A 166 -2.81 26.93 -8.28
N SER A 167 -3.25 27.40 -7.11
CA SER A 167 -2.40 28.16 -6.18
C SER A 167 -1.21 27.35 -5.68
N ILE A 168 -1.35 26.03 -5.49
CA ILE A 168 -0.26 25.14 -5.08
C ILE A 168 0.78 25.04 -6.19
N VAL A 169 0.34 24.79 -7.43
CA VAL A 169 1.23 24.68 -8.60
C VAL A 169 1.96 26.00 -8.85
N ASP A 170 1.24 27.13 -8.82
CA ASP A 170 1.82 28.46 -9.02
C ASP A 170 2.86 28.79 -7.95
N THR A 171 2.63 28.41 -6.69
CA THR A 171 3.59 28.63 -5.61
C THR A 171 4.92 27.89 -5.86
N ILE A 172 4.85 26.69 -6.47
CA ILE A 172 6.02 25.87 -6.74
C ILE A 172 6.72 26.29 -8.03
N GLU A 173 5.95 26.61 -9.10
CA GLU A 173 6.52 26.98 -10.41
C GLU A 173 7.06 28.41 -10.47
N ILE A 174 6.57 29.31 -9.62
CA ILE A 174 6.97 30.73 -9.59
C ILE A 174 7.67 31.03 -8.26
N PRO A 175 8.90 30.54 -8.07
CA PRO A 175 9.64 30.82 -6.85
C PRO A 175 9.87 32.33 -6.69
N ASN A 176 9.45 32.88 -5.56
CA ASN A 176 9.79 34.21 -5.18
C ASN A 176 11.01 34.18 -4.22
N SER A 177 11.61 35.33 -3.94
CA SER A 177 12.80 35.44 -3.08
C SER A 177 12.62 34.89 -1.65
N LYS A 178 11.38 34.56 -1.24
CA LYS A 178 11.04 34.02 0.08
C LYS A 178 10.69 32.53 0.07
N PHE A 179 10.44 31.95 -1.11
CA PHE A 179 10.06 30.54 -1.26
C PHE A 179 11.08 29.84 -2.16
N GLN A 180 11.81 28.89 -1.61
CA GLN A 180 12.72 28.02 -2.36
C GLN A 180 11.95 26.82 -2.89
N MET A 181 12.34 26.35 -4.08
CA MET A 181 11.74 25.16 -4.70
C MET A 181 11.90 23.96 -3.76
N PRO A 182 10.81 23.30 -3.36
CA PRO A 182 10.88 22.17 -2.42
C PRO A 182 11.50 20.94 -3.06
N ASN A 183 12.14 20.09 -2.26
CA ASN A 183 12.68 18.80 -2.70
C ASN A 183 11.58 17.75 -2.87
N ALA A 184 10.53 17.85 -2.07
CA ALA A 184 9.35 17.00 -2.15
C ALA A 184 8.10 17.80 -1.79
N VAL A 185 6.96 17.35 -2.31
CA VAL A 185 5.62 17.90 -2.03
C VAL A 185 4.75 16.79 -1.47
N ILE A 186 4.04 17.07 -0.39
CA ILE A 186 3.05 16.17 0.21
C ILE A 186 1.69 16.85 0.11
N VAL A 187 0.68 16.15 -0.42
CA VAL A 187 -0.71 16.63 -0.53
C VAL A 187 -1.62 15.74 0.32
N ASP A 188 -2.20 16.28 1.39
CA ASP A 188 -3.04 15.57 2.35
C ASP A 188 -4.39 16.30 2.54
N SER A 189 -5.47 15.84 1.89
CA SER A 189 -5.64 14.73 0.97
C SER A 189 -6.05 15.22 -0.43
N ILE A 190 -5.92 14.35 -1.43
CA ILE A 190 -6.34 14.68 -2.81
C ILE A 190 -7.86 14.89 -2.92
N GLN A 191 -8.65 14.31 -2.02
CA GLN A 191 -10.10 14.44 -2.03
C GLN A 191 -10.58 15.84 -1.68
N THR A 192 -9.78 16.63 -0.99
CA THR A 192 -10.12 18.03 -0.64
C THR A 192 -9.67 19.02 -1.69
N MET A 193 -8.82 18.57 -2.64
CA MET A 193 -8.31 19.45 -3.70
C MET A 193 -9.33 19.71 -4.79
N GLN A 194 -9.29 20.92 -5.33
CA GLN A 194 -10.15 21.36 -6.44
C GLN A 194 -9.42 22.34 -7.35
N THR A 195 -9.91 22.45 -8.57
CA THR A 195 -9.52 23.50 -9.54
C THR A 195 -10.74 24.30 -9.97
N GLY A 196 -10.54 25.58 -10.19
CA GLY A 196 -11.57 26.47 -10.74
C GLY A 196 -11.93 26.20 -12.20
N ASP A 197 -11.11 25.42 -12.93
CA ASP A 197 -11.31 25.10 -14.34
C ASP A 197 -12.40 24.05 -14.58
N LEU A 198 -12.79 23.30 -13.55
CA LEU A 198 -13.83 22.28 -13.63
C LEU A 198 -15.00 22.61 -12.71
N SER A 199 -16.21 22.42 -13.24
CA SER A 199 -17.41 22.40 -12.42
C SER A 199 -17.47 21.11 -11.61
N GLY A 200 -17.88 21.22 -10.34
CA GLY A 200 -18.02 20.09 -9.44
C GLY A 200 -17.40 20.35 -8.08
N MET A 201 -17.88 19.63 -7.07
CA MET A 201 -17.39 19.77 -5.70
C MET A 201 -16.06 19.03 -5.54
N ALA A 202 -15.22 19.48 -4.59
CA ALA A 202 -14.05 18.73 -4.14
C ALA A 202 -14.44 17.28 -3.81
N GLY A 203 -13.55 16.33 -4.09
CA GLY A 203 -13.82 14.89 -3.90
C GLY A 203 -14.58 14.21 -5.03
N SER A 204 -15.18 14.96 -5.99
CA SER A 204 -15.76 14.36 -7.20
C SER A 204 -14.68 13.71 -8.07
N VAL A 205 -15.05 12.69 -8.85
CA VAL A 205 -14.11 11.94 -9.71
C VAL A 205 -13.36 12.87 -10.67
N GLY A 206 -14.06 13.86 -11.25
CA GLY A 206 -13.47 14.84 -12.17
C GLY A 206 -12.41 15.70 -11.48
N GLN A 207 -12.74 16.29 -10.33
CA GLN A 207 -11.83 17.14 -9.58
C GLN A 207 -10.59 16.37 -9.12
N VAL A 208 -10.78 15.20 -8.49
CA VAL A 208 -9.67 14.36 -7.99
C VAL A 208 -8.73 13.94 -9.12
N ARG A 209 -9.30 13.59 -10.29
CA ARG A 209 -8.52 13.20 -11.47
C ARG A 209 -7.70 14.36 -12.03
N GLU A 210 -8.32 15.52 -12.19
CA GLU A 210 -7.65 16.71 -12.72
C GLU A 210 -6.55 17.21 -11.79
N CYS A 211 -6.83 17.31 -10.48
CA CYS A 211 -5.85 17.73 -9.49
C CYS A 211 -4.63 16.78 -9.49
N ALA A 212 -4.87 15.47 -9.53
CA ALA A 212 -3.77 14.49 -9.62
C ALA A 212 -2.98 14.62 -10.93
N TYR A 213 -3.65 14.87 -12.06
CA TYR A 213 -2.98 15.08 -13.34
C TYR A 213 -2.06 16.32 -13.31
N ARG A 214 -2.49 17.43 -12.69
CA ARG A 214 -1.67 18.64 -12.50
C ARG A 214 -0.44 18.38 -11.64
N LEU A 215 -0.60 17.62 -10.56
CA LEU A 215 0.52 17.20 -9.71
C LEU A 215 1.52 16.31 -10.46
N VAL A 216 1.03 15.38 -11.29
CA VAL A 216 1.90 14.57 -12.14
C VAL A 216 2.65 15.42 -13.15
N LYS A 217 1.99 16.37 -13.80
CA LYS A 217 2.62 17.30 -14.73
C LYS A 217 3.70 18.13 -14.03
N LEU A 218 3.40 18.69 -12.87
CA LEU A 218 4.35 19.41 -12.02
C LEU A 218 5.58 18.55 -11.68
N ALA A 219 5.36 17.33 -11.18
CA ALA A 219 6.45 16.42 -10.82
C ALA A 219 7.37 16.11 -12.00
N LYS A 220 6.79 15.86 -13.20
CA LYS A 220 7.56 15.53 -14.41
C LYS A 220 8.29 16.75 -14.99
N SER A 221 7.74 17.98 -14.86
CA SER A 221 8.40 19.20 -15.35
C SER A 221 9.53 19.68 -14.45
N THR A 222 9.38 19.53 -13.14
CA THR A 222 10.32 20.07 -12.14
C THR A 222 11.32 19.06 -11.62
N GLY A 223 11.00 17.74 -11.72
CA GLY A 223 11.76 16.67 -11.07
C GLY A 223 11.46 16.52 -9.58
N ILE A 224 10.55 17.30 -9.01
CA ILE A 224 10.12 17.22 -7.61
C ILE A 224 9.29 15.96 -7.41
N SER A 225 9.57 15.19 -6.37
CA SER A 225 8.75 14.03 -6.01
C SER A 225 7.50 14.44 -5.24
N VAL A 226 6.36 13.83 -5.57
CA VAL A 226 5.07 14.19 -4.98
C VAL A 226 4.45 12.98 -4.27
N PHE A 227 4.11 13.16 -2.99
CA PHE A 227 3.30 12.22 -2.23
C PHE A 227 1.85 12.71 -2.17
N ILE A 228 0.93 11.81 -2.43
CA ILE A 228 -0.51 12.09 -2.41
C ILE A 228 -1.17 11.15 -1.43
N VAL A 229 -1.94 11.69 -0.49
CA VAL A 229 -2.81 10.90 0.40
C VAL A 229 -4.15 10.68 -0.26
N GLY A 230 -4.59 9.41 -0.28
CA GLY A 230 -5.93 9.02 -0.75
C GLY A 230 -6.70 8.25 0.33
N HIS A 231 -7.96 8.61 0.55
CA HIS A 231 -8.87 7.87 1.43
C HIS A 231 -9.70 6.86 0.64
N VAL A 232 -9.92 5.69 1.24
CA VAL A 232 -10.79 4.64 0.68
C VAL A 232 -12.08 4.63 1.46
N THR A 233 -13.20 4.72 0.76
CA THR A 233 -14.51 4.49 1.36
C THR A 233 -14.98 3.08 1.09
N LYS A 234 -15.60 2.43 2.08
CA LYS A 234 -16.14 1.07 1.96
C LYS A 234 -17.25 0.94 0.92
N GLU A 235 -17.87 2.06 0.53
CA GLU A 235 -19.07 2.10 -0.33
C GLU A 235 -18.81 2.57 -1.77
N GLY A 236 -17.59 2.85 -2.17
CA GLY A 236 -17.22 3.11 -3.58
C GLY A 236 -17.78 4.37 -4.24
N THR A 237 -18.47 5.25 -3.50
CA THR A 237 -19.19 6.43 -4.04
C THR A 237 -18.33 7.70 -4.15
N ILE A 238 -17.22 7.78 -3.41
CA ILE A 238 -16.23 8.86 -3.55
C ILE A 238 -15.11 8.36 -4.44
N ALA A 239 -14.55 9.26 -5.27
CA ALA A 239 -13.43 8.96 -6.14
C ALA A 239 -12.29 8.25 -5.38
N GLY A 240 -12.34 6.93 -5.41
CA GLY A 240 -11.39 6.09 -4.71
C GLY A 240 -10.04 6.03 -5.43
N PRO A 241 -9.04 5.42 -4.81
CA PRO A 241 -7.70 5.26 -5.37
C PRO A 241 -7.68 4.61 -6.74
N SER A 242 -8.68 3.80 -7.10
CA SER A 242 -8.81 3.15 -8.42
C SER A 242 -8.76 4.14 -9.59
N VAL A 243 -9.33 5.34 -9.44
CA VAL A 243 -9.31 6.39 -10.46
C VAL A 243 -7.89 6.93 -10.67
N LEU A 244 -7.09 6.99 -9.61
CA LEU A 244 -5.74 7.53 -9.61
C LEU A 244 -4.67 6.50 -10.01
N MET A 245 -4.97 5.19 -9.90
CA MET A 245 -4.00 4.13 -10.15
C MET A 245 -3.35 4.19 -11.54
N HIS A 246 -4.08 4.69 -12.54
CA HIS A 246 -3.56 4.81 -13.90
C HIS A 246 -2.70 6.06 -14.10
N ILE A 247 -2.91 7.10 -13.29
CA ILE A 247 -2.30 8.42 -13.44
C ILE A 247 -0.94 8.47 -12.74
N VAL A 248 -0.86 7.99 -11.49
CA VAL A 248 0.37 8.06 -10.67
C VAL A 248 1.37 6.95 -11.01
N ASP A 249 2.63 7.13 -10.62
CA ASP A 249 3.71 6.16 -10.88
C ASP A 249 3.67 4.98 -9.91
N THR A 250 3.39 5.25 -8.65
CA THR A 250 3.39 4.26 -7.57
C THR A 250 2.14 4.40 -6.73
N VAL A 251 1.54 3.27 -6.36
CA VAL A 251 0.39 3.18 -5.46
C VAL A 251 0.76 2.25 -4.31
N LEU A 252 0.77 2.80 -3.13
CA LEU A 252 1.00 2.09 -1.88
C LEU A 252 -0.32 1.97 -1.13
N TRP A 253 -0.64 0.74 -0.71
CA TRP A 253 -1.83 0.45 0.05
C TRP A 253 -1.48 0.21 1.50
N PHE A 254 -2.06 1.02 2.42
CA PHE A 254 -1.83 0.93 3.83
C PHE A 254 -2.97 0.15 4.49
N GLU A 255 -2.66 -1.01 5.04
CA GLU A 255 -3.59 -1.96 5.66
C GLU A 255 -3.25 -2.14 7.14
N GLY A 256 -4.23 -2.54 7.91
CA GLY A 256 -4.03 -2.96 9.30
C GLY A 256 -5.33 -2.96 10.08
N ASP A 257 -5.39 -3.77 11.10
CA ASP A 257 -6.47 -3.74 12.07
C ASP A 257 -6.17 -2.66 13.12
N LYS A 258 -7.17 -1.85 13.48
CA LYS A 258 -7.03 -0.82 14.51
C LYS A 258 -6.73 -1.39 15.90
N THR A 259 -7.10 -2.65 16.11
CA THR A 259 -6.86 -3.39 17.35
C THR A 259 -5.45 -3.97 17.43
N LEU A 260 -4.78 -4.15 16.28
CA LEU A 260 -3.42 -4.62 16.21
C LEU A 260 -2.45 -3.44 16.08
N SER A 261 -1.33 -3.51 16.78
CA SER A 261 -0.27 -2.50 16.66
C SER A 261 0.46 -2.53 15.32
N VAL A 262 0.28 -3.58 14.52
CA VAL A 262 0.95 -3.79 13.23
C VAL A 262 0.18 -3.17 12.08
N ARG A 263 0.92 -2.50 11.18
CA ARG A 263 0.43 -1.94 9.92
C ARG A 263 1.27 -2.48 8.77
N LEU A 264 0.60 -2.81 7.66
CA LEU A 264 1.24 -3.33 6.44
C LEU A 264 1.12 -2.30 5.33
N LEU A 265 2.21 -2.02 4.66
CA LEU A 265 2.27 -1.16 3.48
C LEU A 265 2.62 -2.00 2.27
N ARG A 266 1.72 -2.08 1.28
CA ARG A 266 1.89 -2.90 0.06
C ARG A 266 2.03 -2.02 -1.17
N ALA A 267 2.95 -2.37 -2.06
CA ALA A 267 2.97 -1.80 -3.39
C ALA A 267 1.92 -2.50 -4.28
N VAL A 268 0.85 -1.79 -4.65
CA VAL A 268 -0.16 -2.28 -5.60
C VAL A 268 0.25 -1.98 -7.04
N LYS A 269 0.98 -0.88 -7.22
CA LYS A 269 1.60 -0.47 -8.48
C LYS A 269 2.93 0.20 -8.18
N ASN A 270 3.98 -0.17 -8.93
CA ASN A 270 5.26 0.51 -8.84
C ASN A 270 5.97 0.46 -10.20
N ARG A 271 6.10 1.61 -10.86
CA ARG A 271 6.80 1.71 -12.16
C ARG A 271 8.32 1.63 -12.01
N PHE A 272 8.83 1.88 -10.82
CA PHE A 272 10.27 2.00 -10.56
C PHE A 272 10.80 0.89 -9.65
N GLY A 273 9.98 -0.06 -9.25
CA GLY A 273 10.38 -1.16 -8.38
C GLY A 273 9.39 -2.32 -8.40
N PRO A 274 9.63 -3.32 -7.56
CA PRO A 274 8.74 -4.48 -7.44
C PRO A 274 7.39 -4.10 -6.83
N THR A 275 6.35 -4.89 -7.13
CA THR A 275 5.00 -4.73 -6.54
C THR A 275 4.69 -5.79 -5.49
N ASP A 276 5.60 -6.71 -5.27
CA ASP A 276 5.47 -7.84 -4.36
C ASP A 276 6.19 -7.62 -3.02
N GLU A 277 6.74 -6.42 -2.78
CA GLU A 277 7.32 -6.04 -1.50
C GLU A 277 6.27 -5.50 -0.52
N VAL A 278 6.48 -5.80 0.77
CA VAL A 278 5.63 -5.37 1.88
C VAL A 278 6.47 -4.76 2.99
N GLY A 279 6.11 -3.55 3.39
CA GLY A 279 6.63 -2.87 4.57
C GLY A 279 5.79 -3.19 5.81
N ILE A 280 6.45 -3.41 6.93
CA ILE A 280 5.81 -3.74 8.20
C ILE A 280 6.16 -2.66 9.22
N PHE A 281 5.11 -2.09 9.80
CA PHE A 281 5.23 -1.02 10.78
C PHE A 281 4.51 -1.39 12.06
N SER A 282 5.03 -0.94 13.19
CA SER A 282 4.32 -0.88 14.45
C SER A 282 3.87 0.54 14.76
N MET A 283 2.73 0.70 15.40
CA MET A 283 2.25 2.01 15.85
C MET A 283 2.63 2.19 17.32
N GLY A 284 3.48 3.16 17.58
CA GLY A 284 3.89 3.57 18.93
C GLY A 284 3.46 5.00 19.26
N ASP A 285 3.82 5.46 20.46
CA ASP A 285 3.52 6.82 20.95
C ASP A 285 4.21 7.89 20.10
N VAL A 286 5.37 7.58 19.55
CA VAL A 286 6.17 8.45 18.69
C VAL A 286 5.88 8.28 17.19
N GLY A 287 4.79 7.60 16.83
CA GLY A 287 4.38 7.40 15.44
C GLY A 287 4.58 5.98 14.93
N LEU A 288 4.83 5.86 13.63
CA LEU A 288 5.08 4.59 12.94
C LEU A 288 6.57 4.25 13.00
N LEU A 289 6.86 3.04 13.45
CA LEU A 289 8.22 2.51 13.53
C LEU A 289 8.37 1.37 12.51
N SER A 290 9.45 1.40 11.76
CA SER A 290 9.84 0.27 10.91
C SER A 290 10.11 -0.96 11.75
N GLU A 291 9.56 -2.11 11.35
CA GLU A 291 9.71 -3.35 12.14
C GLU A 291 10.74 -4.29 11.50
N ASP A 292 11.89 -4.35 12.10
CA ASP A 292 12.98 -5.22 11.65
C ASP A 292 12.77 -6.69 12.09
N HIS A 293 11.95 -6.90 13.12
CA HIS A 293 11.67 -8.21 13.73
C HIS A 293 10.15 -8.50 13.77
N PRO A 294 9.47 -8.56 12.59
CA PRO A 294 8.02 -8.72 12.53
C PRO A 294 7.54 -10.04 13.12
N GLU A 295 8.40 -11.07 13.19
CA GLU A 295 8.07 -12.35 13.79
C GLU A 295 7.60 -12.24 15.24
N ARG A 296 8.01 -11.19 15.99
CA ARG A 296 7.57 -10.96 17.37
C ARG A 296 6.07 -10.74 17.50
N PHE A 297 5.41 -10.26 16.46
CA PHE A 297 3.97 -10.03 16.46
C PHE A 297 3.16 -11.28 16.11
N PHE A 298 3.79 -12.25 15.44
CA PHE A 298 3.14 -13.42 14.87
C PHE A 298 3.49 -14.72 15.58
N LEU A 299 4.45 -14.68 16.49
CA LEU A 299 4.83 -15.80 17.34
C LEU A 299 4.47 -15.48 18.78
N SER A 300 3.86 -16.44 19.48
CA SER A 300 3.58 -16.28 20.91
C SER A 300 4.87 -16.25 21.74
N GLU A 301 4.85 -15.54 22.86
CA GLU A 301 5.97 -15.49 23.81
C GLU A 301 6.18 -16.78 24.59
N ILE A 302 5.31 -17.75 24.42
CA ILE A 302 5.38 -19.04 25.10
C ILE A 302 6.65 -19.78 24.64
N LYS A 303 7.61 -19.99 25.54
CA LYS A 303 8.88 -20.66 25.23
C LYS A 303 8.79 -22.19 25.19
N LYS A 304 7.73 -22.78 25.75
CA LYS A 304 7.53 -24.24 25.81
C LYS A 304 6.72 -24.71 24.59
N SER A 305 7.07 -25.90 24.10
CA SER A 305 6.26 -26.59 23.09
C SER A 305 4.93 -27.04 23.71
N VAL A 306 3.82 -26.69 23.07
CA VAL A 306 2.46 -26.99 23.53
C VAL A 306 1.73 -27.75 22.42
N PRO A 307 0.96 -28.80 22.77
CA PRO A 307 0.13 -29.50 21.80
C PRO A 307 -0.84 -28.54 21.07
N GLY A 308 -0.99 -28.72 19.77
CA GLY A 308 -1.85 -27.87 18.95
C GLY A 308 -1.17 -26.60 18.40
N SER A 309 0.09 -26.33 18.74
CA SER A 309 0.84 -25.18 18.22
C SER A 309 1.93 -25.63 17.26
N VAL A 310 1.99 -24.98 16.08
CA VAL A 310 2.99 -25.23 15.03
C VAL A 310 3.43 -23.91 14.41
N ILE A 311 4.74 -23.77 14.18
CA ILE A 311 5.29 -22.61 13.48
C ILE A 311 5.37 -22.91 11.99
N SER A 312 4.91 -21.99 11.18
CA SER A 312 4.95 -22.04 9.70
C SER A 312 5.63 -20.82 9.14
N CYS A 313 5.96 -20.88 7.84
CA CYS A 313 6.49 -19.76 7.08
C CYS A 313 5.58 -19.45 5.92
N VAL A 314 4.96 -18.28 5.92
CA VAL A 314 4.10 -17.78 4.84
C VAL A 314 4.81 -16.72 4.03
N MET A 315 4.43 -16.57 2.76
CA MET A 315 4.90 -15.45 1.95
C MET A 315 3.90 -14.30 2.00
N ASN A 316 4.40 -13.13 2.28
CA ASN A 316 3.65 -11.89 2.13
C ASN A 316 4.36 -11.04 1.06
N GLY A 317 3.88 -11.17 -0.19
CA GLY A 317 4.67 -10.76 -1.34
C GLY A 317 5.95 -11.60 -1.48
N THR A 318 7.11 -10.95 -1.52
CA THR A 318 8.41 -11.65 -1.53
C THR A 318 9.00 -11.87 -0.14
N ARG A 319 8.36 -11.34 0.92
CA ARG A 319 8.86 -11.42 2.30
C ARG A 319 8.34 -12.67 3.00
N PRO A 320 9.23 -13.58 3.43
CA PRO A 320 8.83 -14.69 4.27
C PRO A 320 8.55 -14.19 5.69
N LEU A 321 7.43 -14.63 6.28
CA LEU A 321 7.01 -14.31 7.63
C LEU A 321 6.80 -15.59 8.42
N MET A 322 7.39 -15.68 9.61
CA MET A 322 7.09 -16.75 10.54
C MET A 322 5.76 -16.47 11.23
N VAL A 323 4.85 -17.44 11.19
CA VAL A 323 3.53 -17.36 11.82
C VAL A 323 3.31 -18.59 12.70
N GLU A 324 2.60 -18.42 13.79
CA GLU A 324 2.18 -19.53 14.63
C GLU A 324 0.72 -19.90 14.33
N ILE A 325 0.51 -21.18 14.04
CA ILE A 325 -0.81 -21.76 13.84
C ILE A 325 -1.19 -22.53 15.09
N GLN A 326 -2.30 -22.16 15.69
CA GLN A 326 -2.81 -22.83 16.87
C GLN A 326 -4.12 -23.52 16.54
N SER A 327 -4.29 -24.75 17.03
CA SER A 327 -5.50 -25.54 16.89
C SER A 327 -5.99 -26.09 18.23
N LEU A 328 -7.29 -26.19 18.36
CA LEU A 328 -7.96 -26.81 19.50
C LEU A 328 -9.01 -27.78 18.98
N ILE A 329 -9.00 -28.99 19.51
CA ILE A 329 -9.96 -30.05 19.19
C ILE A 329 -10.66 -30.46 20.48
N ILE A 330 -11.99 -30.42 20.51
CA ILE A 330 -12.80 -30.74 21.66
C ILE A 330 -13.92 -31.69 21.21
N PRO A 331 -14.20 -32.82 21.93
CA PRO A 331 -15.36 -33.65 21.63
C PRO A 331 -16.63 -32.82 21.57
N SER A 332 -17.36 -32.89 20.46
CA SER A 332 -18.58 -32.11 20.29
C SER A 332 -19.78 -32.79 20.95
N LYS A 333 -20.65 -32.01 21.59
CA LYS A 333 -21.96 -32.43 22.06
C LYS A 333 -23.07 -32.01 21.10
N LEU A 334 -22.72 -31.40 19.96
CA LEU A 334 -23.66 -30.91 18.98
C LEU A 334 -23.90 -31.94 17.87
N ALA A 335 -25.08 -31.98 17.32
CA ALA A 335 -25.39 -32.81 16.14
C ALA A 335 -24.55 -32.41 14.92
N MET A 336 -24.18 -31.12 14.81
CA MET A 336 -23.23 -30.60 13.83
C MET A 336 -22.08 -29.96 14.57
N PRO A 337 -20.90 -30.59 14.60
CA PRO A 337 -19.71 -30.04 15.22
C PRO A 337 -19.25 -28.70 14.58
N ARG A 338 -18.76 -27.81 15.41
CA ARG A 338 -18.31 -26.46 14.97
C ARG A 338 -16.99 -26.53 14.25
N ARG A 339 -16.85 -25.70 13.20
CA ARG A 339 -15.61 -25.50 12.47
C ARG A 339 -15.34 -23.99 12.46
N VAL A 340 -14.35 -23.55 13.20
CA VAL A 340 -14.00 -22.12 13.32
C VAL A 340 -12.59 -21.93 12.81
N ALA A 341 -12.44 -21.05 11.82
CA ALA A 341 -11.15 -20.69 11.22
C ALA A 341 -10.94 -19.19 11.37
N GLN A 342 -9.82 -18.79 11.97
CA GLN A 342 -9.39 -17.40 12.07
C GLN A 342 -8.04 -17.25 11.38
N GLY A 343 -7.97 -16.32 10.41
CA GLY A 343 -6.77 -16.09 9.63
C GLY A 343 -6.54 -17.04 8.45
N ILE A 344 -7.39 -18.09 8.30
CA ILE A 344 -7.40 -19.00 7.14
C ILE A 344 -8.83 -19.12 6.56
N ASP A 345 -8.92 -19.62 5.34
CA ASP A 345 -10.22 -19.88 4.71
C ASP A 345 -10.92 -21.06 5.36
N SER A 346 -12.20 -20.90 5.74
CA SER A 346 -12.99 -21.94 6.40
C SER A 346 -13.24 -23.15 5.49
N LYS A 347 -13.45 -22.94 4.18
CA LYS A 347 -13.64 -24.03 3.21
C LYS A 347 -12.34 -24.84 3.06
N LYS A 348 -11.19 -24.17 3.12
CA LYS A 348 -9.90 -24.86 3.11
C LYS A 348 -9.72 -25.72 4.34
N LEU A 349 -10.09 -25.22 5.54
CA LEU A 349 -10.09 -26.02 6.77
C LEU A 349 -10.96 -27.27 6.63
N GLU A 350 -12.17 -27.15 6.09
CA GLU A 350 -13.06 -28.29 5.86
C GLU A 350 -12.45 -29.37 4.95
N LEU A 351 -11.79 -28.94 3.86
CA LEU A 351 -11.07 -29.85 2.95
C LEU A 351 -9.94 -30.59 3.68
N LEU A 352 -9.12 -29.88 4.45
CA LEU A 352 -8.01 -30.49 5.20
C LEU A 352 -8.53 -31.49 6.25
N LEU A 353 -9.62 -31.18 6.96
CA LEU A 353 -10.27 -32.10 7.90
C LEU A 353 -10.76 -33.37 7.20
N ALA A 354 -11.35 -33.25 6.01
CA ALA A 354 -11.76 -34.40 5.21
C ALA A 354 -10.59 -35.31 4.81
N VAL A 355 -9.46 -34.69 4.40
CA VAL A 355 -8.21 -35.42 4.09
C VAL A 355 -7.68 -36.15 5.33
N MET A 356 -7.58 -35.46 6.46
CA MET A 356 -7.07 -36.04 7.71
C MET A 356 -7.93 -37.22 8.17
N SER A 357 -9.25 -37.10 8.10
CA SER A 357 -10.14 -38.18 8.49
C SER A 357 -10.05 -39.36 7.53
N ARG A 358 -10.12 -39.12 6.22
CA ARG A 358 -10.19 -40.21 5.23
C ARG A 358 -8.84 -40.85 4.95
N ARG A 359 -7.74 -40.06 4.92
CA ARG A 359 -6.42 -40.52 4.50
C ARG A 359 -5.52 -40.88 5.69
N CYS A 360 -5.69 -40.16 6.81
CA CYS A 360 -4.86 -40.39 8.00
C CYS A 360 -5.57 -41.18 9.10
N GLY A 361 -6.88 -41.44 8.99
CA GLY A 361 -7.64 -42.23 9.92
C GLY A 361 -7.94 -41.52 11.26
N LEU A 362 -7.90 -40.17 11.29
CA LEU A 362 -8.18 -39.39 12.49
C LEU A 362 -9.68 -39.13 12.62
N SER A 363 -10.30 -39.55 13.72
CA SER A 363 -11.75 -39.39 14.00
C SER A 363 -12.05 -37.94 14.46
N ILE A 364 -11.82 -36.95 13.60
CA ILE A 364 -12.02 -35.53 13.91
C ILE A 364 -13.47 -35.07 13.64
N TYR A 365 -14.26 -35.88 12.93
CA TYR A 365 -15.62 -35.49 12.55
C TYR A 365 -16.56 -35.22 13.71
N GLU A 366 -16.39 -35.92 14.83
CA GLU A 366 -17.21 -35.81 16.03
C GLU A 366 -16.71 -34.74 17.02
N SER A 367 -15.75 -33.93 16.59
CA SER A 367 -15.11 -32.92 17.43
C SER A 367 -15.36 -31.52 16.93
N ASP A 368 -15.56 -30.56 17.80
CA ASP A 368 -15.45 -29.15 17.50
C ASP A 368 -13.97 -28.79 17.22
N VAL A 369 -13.72 -28.09 16.13
CA VAL A 369 -12.38 -27.74 15.68
C VAL A 369 -12.26 -26.23 15.57
N TYR A 370 -11.23 -25.68 16.19
CA TYR A 370 -10.86 -24.29 16.16
C TYR A 370 -9.42 -24.17 15.66
N VAL A 371 -9.20 -23.33 14.65
CA VAL A 371 -7.85 -23.03 14.12
C VAL A 371 -7.69 -21.53 14.06
N SER A 372 -6.57 -21.03 14.56
CA SER A 372 -6.24 -19.61 14.54
C SER A 372 -4.81 -19.40 14.10
N VAL A 373 -4.60 -18.41 13.23
CA VAL A 373 -3.28 -17.86 12.94
C VAL A 373 -3.03 -16.70 13.89
N MET A 374 -1.96 -16.81 14.66
CA MET A 374 -1.60 -15.78 15.65
C MET A 374 -1.18 -14.46 14.98
N GLY A 375 -1.37 -13.34 15.70
CA GLY A 375 -1.00 -12.01 15.22
C GLY A 375 -1.96 -11.39 14.20
N GLY A 376 -3.18 -11.99 13.99
CA GLY A 376 -4.26 -11.38 13.19
C GLY A 376 -3.99 -11.29 11.68
N ILE A 377 -2.97 -11.98 11.18
CA ILE A 377 -2.73 -12.07 9.72
C ILE A 377 -3.82 -12.94 9.09
N ASN A 378 -4.32 -12.47 7.95
CA ASN A 378 -5.24 -13.23 7.12
C ASN A 378 -4.48 -13.87 5.95
N ILE A 379 -4.35 -15.21 5.97
CA ILE A 379 -3.62 -15.99 4.96
C ILE A 379 -4.66 -16.66 4.04
N LYS A 380 -5.15 -15.93 3.04
CA LYS A 380 -6.21 -16.46 2.16
C LYS A 380 -5.71 -17.32 1.01
N ASN A 381 -4.51 -17.06 0.49
CA ASN A 381 -4.07 -17.62 -0.80
C ASN A 381 -2.67 -18.26 -0.77
N ASP A 382 -2.13 -18.57 0.41
CA ASP A 382 -0.85 -19.28 0.51
C ASP A 382 -1.09 -20.74 0.96
N PRO A 383 -1.00 -21.73 0.06
CA PRO A 383 -1.23 -23.14 0.41
C PRO A 383 -0.13 -23.72 1.29
N SER A 384 0.95 -22.99 1.52
CA SER A 384 2.09 -23.46 2.32
C SER A 384 1.73 -23.81 3.76
N ILE A 385 0.65 -23.22 4.30
CA ILE A 385 0.19 -23.49 5.66
C ILE A 385 -0.59 -24.80 5.82
N ASP A 386 -0.98 -25.45 4.74
CA ASP A 386 -1.84 -26.65 4.80
C ASP A 386 -1.25 -27.74 5.68
N LEU A 387 0.06 -28.02 5.45
CA LEU A 387 0.75 -29.02 6.24
C LEU A 387 0.85 -28.61 7.71
N ALA A 388 1.09 -27.33 8.00
CA ALA A 388 1.18 -26.84 9.37
C ALA A 388 -0.19 -26.89 10.08
N VAL A 389 -1.29 -26.58 9.39
CA VAL A 389 -2.65 -26.76 9.91
C VAL A 389 -2.91 -28.22 10.22
N CYS A 390 -2.60 -29.14 9.29
CA CYS A 390 -2.79 -30.57 9.51
C CYS A 390 -1.95 -31.09 10.71
N LEU A 391 -0.70 -30.65 10.81
CA LEU A 391 0.17 -31.09 11.91
C LEU A 391 -0.18 -30.44 13.24
N SER A 392 -0.69 -29.20 13.25
CA SER A 392 -1.23 -28.59 14.49
C SER A 392 -2.46 -29.35 15.01
N LEU A 393 -3.36 -29.71 14.10
CA LEU A 393 -4.54 -30.53 14.43
C LEU A 393 -4.12 -31.94 14.93
N ALA A 394 -3.18 -32.59 14.24
CA ALA A 394 -2.67 -33.89 14.71
C ALA A 394 -1.99 -33.79 16.10
N SER A 395 -1.21 -32.73 16.32
CA SER A 395 -0.58 -32.42 17.61
C SER A 395 -1.64 -32.28 18.73
N GLY A 396 -2.71 -31.54 18.47
CA GLY A 396 -3.84 -31.38 19.40
C GLY A 396 -4.59 -32.71 19.64
N TYR A 397 -4.83 -33.48 18.58
CA TYR A 397 -5.52 -34.76 18.63
C TYR A 397 -4.76 -35.81 19.47
N PHE A 398 -3.45 -35.95 19.24
CA PHE A 398 -2.62 -36.89 19.99
C PHE A 398 -2.09 -36.32 21.33
N ASN A 399 -2.38 -35.07 21.63
CA ASN A 399 -1.86 -34.34 22.78
C ASN A 399 -0.32 -34.40 22.89
N LYS A 400 0.37 -34.36 21.75
CA LYS A 400 1.83 -34.39 21.65
C LYS A 400 2.33 -33.10 20.99
N PRO A 401 3.22 -32.32 21.64
CA PRO A 401 3.70 -31.07 21.07
C PRO A 401 4.73 -31.32 19.96
N ILE A 402 4.79 -30.40 18.99
CA ILE A 402 5.91 -30.28 18.04
C ILE A 402 6.92 -29.27 18.62
N ASP A 403 8.20 -29.53 18.44
CA ASP A 403 9.25 -28.62 18.95
C ASP A 403 9.09 -27.23 18.31
N ARG A 404 9.13 -26.18 19.11
CA ARG A 404 9.05 -24.78 18.65
C ARG A 404 10.21 -24.34 17.74
N LYS A 405 11.29 -25.11 17.68
CA LYS A 405 12.38 -24.88 16.71
C LYS A 405 12.14 -25.53 15.35
N THR A 406 11.01 -26.21 15.18
CA THR A 406 10.56 -26.82 13.94
C THR A 406 9.68 -25.86 13.17
N VAL A 407 9.98 -25.64 11.89
CA VAL A 407 9.13 -24.91 10.95
C VAL A 407 8.51 -25.88 9.97
N VAL A 408 7.20 -25.76 9.79
CA VAL A 408 6.39 -26.65 8.96
C VAL A 408 5.76 -25.87 7.82
N PHE A 409 5.97 -26.27 6.58
CA PHE A 409 5.22 -25.73 5.44
C PHE A 409 5.18 -26.73 4.28
N GLY A 410 4.07 -26.72 3.56
CA GLY A 410 3.80 -27.60 2.43
C GLY A 410 2.32 -27.51 2.04
N GLU A 411 2.01 -27.72 0.78
CA GLU A 411 0.65 -27.87 0.28
C GLU A 411 0.17 -29.30 0.50
N VAL A 412 -1.09 -29.47 0.92
CA VAL A 412 -1.71 -30.80 1.11
C VAL A 412 -2.83 -30.99 0.09
N GLY A 413 -2.66 -31.98 -0.79
CA GLY A 413 -3.68 -32.34 -1.77
C GLY A 413 -4.77 -33.28 -1.21
N LEU A 414 -5.85 -33.45 -1.98
CA LEU A 414 -7.02 -34.27 -1.58
C LEU A 414 -6.71 -35.78 -1.45
N LEU A 415 -5.65 -36.25 -2.07
CA LEU A 415 -5.19 -37.62 -1.92
C LEU A 415 -4.29 -37.81 -0.69
N GLY A 416 -4.00 -36.73 0.04
CA GLY A 416 -3.11 -36.71 1.19
C GLY A 416 -1.63 -36.58 0.83
N GLU A 417 -1.33 -36.27 -0.43
CA GLU A 417 0.03 -35.98 -0.88
C GLU A 417 0.49 -34.62 -0.34
N VAL A 418 1.77 -34.52 -0.01
CA VAL A 418 2.42 -33.27 0.42
C VAL A 418 3.28 -32.76 -0.73
N ARG A 419 3.01 -31.53 -1.16
CA ARG A 419 3.70 -30.89 -2.29
C ARG A 419 4.58 -29.73 -1.81
N GLY A 420 5.64 -29.50 -2.56
CA GLY A 420 6.49 -28.33 -2.39
C GLY A 420 5.74 -27.03 -2.68
N VAL A 421 6.23 -25.94 -2.10
CA VAL A 421 5.61 -24.62 -2.20
C VAL A 421 6.51 -23.62 -2.90
N VAL A 422 5.92 -22.58 -3.46
CA VAL A 422 6.66 -21.52 -4.16
C VAL A 422 7.63 -20.82 -3.18
N LEU A 423 8.84 -20.48 -3.67
CA LEU A 423 9.89 -19.80 -2.90
C LEU A 423 10.33 -20.57 -1.64
N GLN A 424 10.36 -21.90 -1.71
CA GLN A 424 10.76 -22.77 -0.60
C GLN A 424 12.14 -22.38 -0.04
N ASP A 425 13.13 -22.12 -0.90
CA ASP A 425 14.48 -21.73 -0.48
C ASP A 425 14.51 -20.42 0.31
N LYS A 426 13.69 -19.43 -0.09
CA LYS A 426 13.57 -18.17 0.67
C LYS A 426 12.99 -18.41 2.05
N ARG A 427 11.96 -19.27 2.17
CA ARG A 427 11.34 -19.64 3.45
C ARG A 427 12.35 -20.32 4.37
N LEU A 428 13.09 -21.29 3.84
CA LEU A 428 14.15 -22.00 4.59
C LEU A 428 15.28 -21.07 5.01
N LYS A 429 15.73 -20.18 4.12
CA LYS A 429 16.79 -19.21 4.43
C LYS A 429 16.39 -18.29 5.57
N GLU A 430 15.17 -17.78 5.56
CA GLU A 430 14.66 -16.92 6.61
C GLU A 430 14.48 -17.67 7.94
N ALA A 431 13.91 -18.86 7.90
CA ALA A 431 13.76 -19.69 9.09
C ALA A 431 15.12 -20.00 9.73
N LYS A 432 16.14 -20.34 8.93
CA LYS A 432 17.51 -20.54 9.42
C LYS A 432 18.11 -19.28 10.02
N ARG A 433 17.89 -18.11 9.39
CA ARG A 433 18.33 -16.80 9.90
C ARG A 433 17.75 -16.49 11.27
N LEU A 434 16.49 -16.88 11.51
CA LEU A 434 15.78 -16.71 12.79
C LEU A 434 16.10 -17.78 13.83
N GLY A 435 17.00 -18.74 13.51
CA GLY A 435 17.50 -19.74 14.45
C GLY A 435 16.66 -21.01 14.56
N PHE A 436 15.72 -21.24 13.65
CA PHE A 436 15.02 -22.53 13.54
C PHE A 436 15.96 -23.62 13.03
N ARG A 437 15.78 -24.86 13.49
CA ARG A 437 16.75 -25.94 13.27
C ARG A 437 16.16 -27.15 12.57
N ASP A 438 14.87 -27.39 12.71
CA ASP A 438 14.18 -28.52 12.08
C ASP A 438 13.12 -28.02 11.09
N PHE A 439 13.01 -28.73 9.95
CA PHE A 439 12.16 -28.32 8.85
C PHE A 439 11.32 -29.50 8.36
N VAL A 440 10.02 -29.34 8.42
CA VAL A 440 9.06 -30.33 7.95
C VAL A 440 8.41 -29.81 6.67
N THR A 441 8.85 -30.39 5.54
CA THR A 441 8.43 -29.99 4.20
C THR A 441 8.10 -31.24 3.36
N SER A 442 7.71 -31.04 2.09
CA SER A 442 7.52 -32.15 1.14
C SER A 442 8.77 -32.99 0.88
N GLU A 443 9.97 -32.49 1.20
CA GLU A 443 11.21 -33.24 1.08
C GLU A 443 11.36 -34.32 2.15
N ARG A 444 10.67 -34.17 3.29
CA ARG A 444 10.74 -35.14 4.40
C ARG A 444 9.78 -36.31 4.22
N PHE A 445 8.59 -36.08 3.65
CA PHE A 445 7.61 -37.14 3.35
C PHE A 445 6.63 -36.72 2.25
N ASP A 446 6.25 -37.69 1.40
CA ASP A 446 5.38 -37.50 0.25
C ASP A 446 3.90 -37.47 0.60
N PHE A 447 3.50 -38.09 1.72
CA PHE A 447 2.13 -38.22 2.17
C PHE A 447 1.95 -37.81 3.62
N LEU A 448 0.86 -37.09 3.90
CA LEU A 448 0.50 -36.59 5.23
C LEU A 448 0.42 -37.72 6.29
N GLN A 449 -0.15 -38.89 5.90
CA GLN A 449 -0.25 -40.04 6.79
C GLN A 449 1.11 -40.52 7.29
N LYS A 450 2.12 -40.55 6.40
CA LYS A 450 3.49 -40.93 6.74
C LYS A 450 4.11 -39.94 7.72
N GLY A 451 3.94 -38.62 7.45
CA GLY A 451 4.42 -37.55 8.32
C GLY A 451 3.80 -37.58 9.72
N ILE A 452 2.46 -37.79 9.80
CA ILE A 452 1.76 -37.92 11.10
C ILE A 452 2.30 -39.12 11.87
N LYS A 453 2.46 -40.28 11.21
CA LYS A 453 3.06 -41.47 11.86
C LYS A 453 4.48 -41.21 12.34
N GLU A 454 5.34 -40.61 11.54
CA GLU A 454 6.73 -40.32 11.90
C GLU A 454 6.83 -39.36 13.09
N ILE A 455 6.03 -38.30 13.11
CA ILE A 455 6.14 -37.24 14.12
C ILE A 455 5.45 -37.65 15.45
N PHE A 456 4.34 -38.41 15.39
CA PHE A 456 3.52 -38.69 16.56
C PHE A 456 3.50 -40.16 16.98
N SER A 457 4.01 -41.12 16.15
CA SER A 457 4.12 -42.52 16.55
C SER A 457 5.41 -42.75 17.29
N THR A 458 5.30 -42.87 18.57
CA THR A 458 6.28 -43.48 19.49
C THR A 458 5.52 -44.32 20.46
#